data_d78f3fc815e7b2da1f0da6f3ab00828a
#
_entry.id   d78f3fc815e7b2da1f0da6f3ab00828a
#
_cell.length_a   1.000
_cell.length_b   1.000
_cell.length_c   1.000
_cell.angle_alpha   90.00
_cell.angle_beta   90.00
_cell.angle_gamma   90.00
#
_symmetry.space_group_name_H-M   'P 1'
#
loop_
_entity.id
_entity.type
_entity.pdbx_description
1 polymer ?
#
loop_
_entity_poly.entity_id
_entity_poly.type
_entity_poly.pdbx_seq_one_letter_code
_entity_poly.pdbx_strand_id
1 'polypeptide(L)'
;MLVKVLRKSKQLNLNNNMQSGFEFIDKPVFTAKKDKKDKIVLIEPLKFYINFAGQRLPEPYVIPAGFESNGFSIPFIFKPFVSNFDVGVENAIAHDFLYSELKTFNMFRRDADMAFYSGLRNSNLEVWKSKLFYCAVIIAGGKHWKKKI
;
A
#
# COMPACT_ATOMS: atom_id res chain seq x y z
N MET A 1 -7.98 18.03 23.17
CA MET A 1 -7.05 17.23 22.36
C MET A 1 -7.66 16.72 21.07
N LEU A 2 -8.86 16.18 21.10
CA LEU A 2 -9.58 15.69 19.90
C LEU A 2 -9.82 16.78 18.83
N VAL A 3 -10.15 18.01 19.26
CA VAL A 3 -10.45 19.13 18.35
C VAL A 3 -9.19 19.62 17.61
N LYS A 4 -8.00 19.53 18.22
CA LYS A 4 -6.74 19.89 17.57
C LYS A 4 -6.30 18.87 16.52
N VAL A 5 -6.57 17.60 16.75
CA VAL A 5 -6.29 16.50 15.79
C VAL A 5 -7.22 16.60 14.58
N LEU A 6 -8.50 16.90 14.82
CA LEU A 6 -9.48 17.09 13.73
C LEU A 6 -9.21 18.36 12.91
N ARG A 7 -8.70 19.45 13.54
CA ARG A 7 -8.30 20.65 12.80
C ARG A 7 -7.03 20.43 11.97
N LYS A 8 -6.08 19.64 12.46
CA LYS A 8 -4.86 19.32 11.71
C LYS A 8 -5.16 18.40 10.52
N SER A 9 -6.07 17.45 10.69
CA SER A 9 -6.55 16.60 9.58
C SER A 9 -7.38 17.39 8.56
N LYS A 10 -8.19 18.36 9.00
CA LYS A 10 -8.95 19.24 8.11
C LYS A 10 -8.05 20.20 7.30
N GLN A 11 -6.97 20.69 7.87
CA GLN A 11 -6.03 21.56 7.14
C GLN A 11 -5.16 20.81 6.13
N LEU A 12 -4.78 19.56 6.42
CA LEU A 12 -4.13 18.68 5.43
C LEU A 12 -5.08 18.29 4.29
N ASN A 13 -6.39 18.32 4.53
CA ASN A 13 -7.43 17.92 3.57
C ASN A 13 -7.86 19.02 2.60
N LEU A 14 -7.53 20.28 2.83
CA LEU A 14 -8.01 21.38 2.00
C LEU A 14 -7.18 21.63 0.74
N ASN A 15 -5.97 21.06 0.63
CA ASN A 15 -5.07 21.32 -0.49
C ASN A 15 -4.81 20.12 -1.41
N ASN A 16 -5.31 18.93 -1.07
CA ASN A 16 -5.23 17.77 -1.95
C ASN A 16 -6.64 17.28 -2.23
N ASN A 17 -7.02 17.17 -3.48
CA ASN A 17 -8.12 16.31 -3.92
C ASN A 17 -7.86 14.93 -3.32
N MET A 18 -8.45 14.67 -2.14
CA MET A 18 -8.21 13.44 -1.39
C MET A 18 -8.77 12.27 -2.18
N GLN A 19 -7.91 11.74 -3.00
CA GLN A 19 -8.11 10.47 -3.67
C GLN A 19 -7.97 9.37 -2.61
N SER A 20 -8.65 8.26 -2.86
CA SER A 20 -8.46 7.04 -2.07
C SER A 20 -6.97 6.70 -1.98
N GLY A 21 -6.52 6.19 -0.86
CA GLY A 21 -5.11 5.85 -0.67
C GLY A 21 -4.79 5.36 0.73
N PHE A 22 -3.53 5.07 0.97
CA PHE A 22 -3.02 4.71 2.28
C PHE A 22 -2.39 5.92 2.95
N GLU A 23 -2.67 6.10 4.23
CA GLU A 23 -2.05 7.11 5.07
C GLU A 23 -1.27 6.40 6.18
N PHE A 24 0.05 6.38 6.05
CA PHE A 24 0.93 5.73 7.01
C PHE A 24 1.18 6.62 8.22
N ILE A 25 1.11 6.02 9.41
CA ILE A 25 1.42 6.70 10.67
C ILE A 25 2.94 6.79 10.84
N ASP A 26 3.63 5.68 10.52
CA ASP A 26 5.06 5.52 10.65
C ASP A 26 5.69 5.12 9.32
N LYS A 27 7.01 5.24 9.23
CA LYS A 27 7.77 4.69 8.10
C LYS A 27 7.99 3.19 8.31
N PRO A 28 7.96 2.39 7.24
CA PRO A 28 8.22 0.96 7.37
C PRO A 28 9.68 0.70 7.76
N VAL A 29 9.86 -0.18 8.72
CA VAL A 29 11.17 -0.73 9.09
C VAL A 29 11.21 -2.19 8.66
N PHE A 30 12.03 -2.52 7.69
CA PHE A 30 12.10 -3.84 7.09
C PHE A 30 13.52 -4.26 6.76
N THR A 31 13.71 -5.56 6.55
CA THR A 31 14.95 -6.15 6.06
C THR A 31 14.69 -7.08 4.89
N ALA A 32 15.71 -7.29 4.06
CA ALA A 32 15.65 -8.29 3.01
C ALA A 32 15.64 -9.70 3.61
N LYS A 33 14.86 -10.61 3.04
CA LYS A 33 14.87 -12.01 3.45
C LYS A 33 16.09 -12.73 2.88
N LYS A 34 16.91 -13.35 3.73
CA LYS A 34 18.20 -13.94 3.36
C LYS A 34 18.11 -15.06 2.31
N ASP A 35 17.01 -15.80 2.31
CA ASP A 35 16.79 -16.98 1.46
C ASP A 35 15.94 -16.69 0.21
N LYS A 36 15.35 -15.49 0.10
CA LYS A 36 14.48 -15.09 -1.02
C LYS A 36 14.77 -13.66 -1.44
N LYS A 37 15.50 -13.50 -2.53
CA LYS A 37 16.04 -12.22 -3.01
C LYS A 37 15.01 -11.09 -3.19
N ASP A 38 13.76 -11.42 -3.47
CA ASP A 38 12.71 -10.43 -3.77
C ASP A 38 11.71 -10.24 -2.62
N LYS A 39 12.01 -10.77 -1.44
CA LYS A 39 11.14 -10.63 -0.27
C LYS A 39 11.74 -9.76 0.80
N ILE A 40 10.86 -8.98 1.43
CA ILE A 40 11.16 -8.19 2.62
C ILE A 40 10.32 -8.69 3.79
N VAL A 41 10.84 -8.48 4.98
CA VAL A 41 10.18 -8.82 6.25
C VAL A 41 10.12 -7.57 7.10
N LEU A 42 8.93 -7.21 7.60
CA LEU A 42 8.79 -6.13 8.55
C LEU A 42 9.46 -6.47 9.87
N ILE A 43 10.30 -5.57 10.36
CA ILE A 43 10.95 -5.68 11.67
C ILE A 43 10.03 -5.15 12.77
N GLU A 44 9.31 -4.07 12.46
CA GLU A 44 8.37 -3.42 13.36
C GLU A 44 6.97 -3.42 12.76
N PRO A 45 5.90 -3.39 13.58
CA PRO A 45 4.54 -3.24 13.07
C PRO A 45 4.38 -1.95 12.27
N LEU A 46 3.69 -2.02 11.14
CA LEU A 46 3.37 -0.86 10.31
C LEU A 46 1.90 -0.53 10.42
N LYS A 47 1.58 0.71 10.81
CA LYS A 47 0.20 1.18 10.97
C LYS A 47 -0.18 2.14 9.84
N PHE A 48 -1.38 1.98 9.32
CA PHE A 48 -1.90 2.86 8.28
C PHE A 48 -3.41 2.98 8.35
N TYR A 49 -3.93 4.12 7.86
CA TYR A 49 -5.34 4.32 7.60
C TYR A 49 -5.62 4.15 6.10
N ILE A 50 -6.85 3.83 5.78
CA ILE A 50 -7.35 3.83 4.41
C ILE A 50 -8.28 5.01 4.22
N ASN A 51 -8.05 5.77 3.16
CA ASN A 51 -8.89 6.87 2.72
C ASN A 51 -9.66 6.44 1.47
N PHE A 52 -10.98 6.63 1.48
CA PHE A 52 -11.84 6.45 0.32
C PHE A 52 -12.60 7.73 0.03
N ALA A 53 -12.50 8.23 -1.20
CA ALA A 53 -13.24 9.42 -1.65
C ALA A 53 -13.16 10.60 -0.67
N GLY A 54 -11.99 10.84 -0.09
CA GLY A 54 -11.77 11.91 0.87
C GLY A 54 -12.18 11.60 2.31
N GLN A 55 -12.64 10.39 2.59
CA GLN A 55 -13.02 9.97 3.94
C GLN A 55 -12.03 8.93 4.47
N ARG A 56 -11.46 9.21 5.62
CA ARG A 56 -10.62 8.25 6.35
C ARG A 56 -11.52 7.24 7.07
N LEU A 57 -11.22 5.96 6.90
CA LEU A 57 -11.81 4.93 7.75
C LEU A 57 -11.36 5.13 9.20
N PRO A 58 -12.28 4.91 10.19
CA PRO A 58 -12.04 5.34 11.58
C PRO A 58 -10.90 4.60 12.27
N GLU A 59 -10.70 3.32 11.95
CA GLU A 59 -9.73 2.47 12.60
C GLU A 59 -8.49 2.25 11.72
N PRO A 60 -7.28 2.32 12.30
CA PRO A 60 -6.07 1.99 11.57
C PRO A 60 -5.93 0.48 11.40
N TYR A 61 -5.34 0.08 10.28
CA TYR A 61 -4.86 -1.28 10.08
C TYR A 61 -3.44 -1.42 10.63
N VAL A 62 -3.15 -2.58 11.21
CA VAL A 62 -1.83 -2.88 11.77
C VAL A 62 -1.27 -4.10 11.06
N ILE A 63 -0.18 -3.91 10.33
CA ILE A 63 0.59 -5.01 9.75
C ILE A 63 1.58 -5.47 10.82
N PRO A 64 1.53 -6.74 11.25
CA PRO A 64 2.40 -7.20 12.32
C PRO A 64 3.87 -7.27 11.90
N ALA A 65 4.77 -7.14 12.86
CA ALA A 65 6.17 -7.50 12.67
C ALA A 65 6.27 -8.96 12.18
N GLY A 66 7.21 -9.23 11.30
CA GLY A 66 7.36 -10.54 10.67
C GLY A 66 6.53 -10.75 9.40
N PHE A 67 5.65 -9.82 9.04
CA PHE A 67 4.91 -9.89 7.78
C PHE A 67 5.88 -9.85 6.59
N GLU A 68 5.69 -10.76 5.65
CA GLU A 68 6.49 -10.86 4.43
C GLU A 68 5.75 -10.23 3.25
N SER A 69 6.44 -9.36 2.53
CA SER A 69 5.96 -8.74 1.30
C SER A 69 6.95 -8.98 0.15
N ASN A 70 6.43 -9.05 -1.05
CA ASN A 70 7.25 -9.10 -2.27
C ASN A 70 7.74 -7.69 -2.71
N GLY A 71 7.37 -6.62 -1.98
CA GLY A 71 7.56 -5.27 -2.46
C GLY A 71 6.78 -5.06 -3.76
N PHE A 72 7.35 -4.31 -4.69
CA PHE A 72 6.75 -4.17 -6.01
C PHE A 72 6.95 -5.43 -6.85
N SER A 73 5.85 -6.04 -7.28
CA SER A 73 5.89 -7.14 -8.25
C SER A 73 6.11 -6.59 -9.66
N ILE A 74 7.36 -6.59 -10.10
CA ILE A 74 7.77 -5.99 -11.37
C ILE A 74 7.87 -7.06 -12.45
N PRO A 75 7.20 -6.90 -13.61
CA PRO A 75 7.43 -7.75 -14.76
C PRO A 75 8.91 -7.77 -15.15
N PHE A 76 9.42 -8.94 -15.52
CA PHE A 76 10.85 -9.17 -15.79
C PHE A 76 11.47 -8.16 -16.76
N ILE A 77 10.74 -7.78 -17.80
CA ILE A 77 11.22 -6.83 -18.84
C ILE A 77 11.48 -5.42 -18.28
N PHE A 78 10.87 -5.04 -17.17
CA PHE A 78 11.02 -3.71 -16.55
C PHE A 78 12.02 -3.70 -15.39
N LYS A 79 12.49 -4.86 -14.92
CA LYS A 79 13.46 -4.95 -13.81
C LYS A 79 14.73 -4.11 -13.99
N PRO A 80 15.29 -3.93 -15.19
CA PRO A 80 16.45 -3.05 -15.38
C PRO A 80 16.19 -1.56 -15.09
N PHE A 81 14.93 -1.14 -15.14
CA PHE A 81 14.54 0.28 -15.03
C PHE A 81 13.93 0.66 -13.68
N VAL A 82 13.48 -0.32 -12.91
CA VAL A 82 12.80 -0.09 -11.65
C VAL A 82 13.24 -1.09 -10.59
N SER A 83 13.24 -0.65 -9.33
CA SER A 83 13.54 -1.50 -8.17
C SER A 83 12.27 -2.04 -7.52
N ASN A 84 12.31 -3.25 -6.98
CA ASN A 84 11.24 -3.80 -6.14
C ASN A 84 11.01 -2.97 -4.86
N PHE A 85 11.96 -2.12 -4.49
CA PHE A 85 11.96 -1.32 -3.26
C PHE A 85 12.09 0.18 -3.55
N ASP A 86 11.50 0.63 -4.64
CA ASP A 86 11.46 2.04 -5.02
C ASP A 86 10.65 2.88 -4.04
N VAL A 87 10.64 4.19 -4.22
CA VAL A 87 9.85 5.13 -3.42
C VAL A 87 8.40 4.68 -3.36
N GLY A 88 7.83 4.67 -2.15
CA GLY A 88 6.45 4.25 -1.95
C GLY A 88 6.25 2.75 -1.75
N VAL A 89 7.31 1.98 -1.49
CA VAL A 89 7.23 0.53 -1.23
C VAL A 89 6.28 0.18 -0.08
N GLU A 90 6.07 1.07 0.87
CA GLU A 90 5.08 0.92 1.94
C GLU A 90 3.67 0.67 1.40
N ASN A 91 3.32 1.25 0.26
CA ASN A 91 2.04 1.02 -0.41
C ASN A 91 1.93 -0.43 -0.93
N ALA A 92 3.02 -0.99 -1.43
CA ALA A 92 3.07 -2.39 -1.85
C ALA A 92 2.92 -3.34 -0.65
N ILE A 93 3.55 -3.02 0.47
CA ILE A 93 3.43 -3.79 1.72
C ILE A 93 1.98 -3.79 2.22
N ALA A 94 1.33 -2.61 2.27
CA ALA A 94 -0.06 -2.49 2.66
C ALA A 94 -1.01 -3.23 1.70
N HIS A 95 -0.78 -3.13 0.41
CA HIS A 95 -1.55 -3.85 -0.60
C HIS A 95 -1.43 -5.37 -0.44
N ASP A 96 -0.23 -5.90 -0.26
CA ASP A 96 0.01 -7.32 0.01
C ASP A 96 -0.68 -7.79 1.28
N PHE A 97 -0.67 -6.97 2.32
CA PHE A 97 -1.36 -7.25 3.58
C PHE A 97 -2.87 -7.33 3.39
N LEU A 98 -3.47 -6.36 2.70
CA LEU A 98 -4.91 -6.40 2.40
C LEU A 98 -5.29 -7.64 1.61
N TYR A 99 -4.48 -8.04 0.64
CA TYR A 99 -4.71 -9.27 -0.13
C TYR A 99 -4.60 -10.54 0.72
N SER A 100 -3.72 -10.55 1.72
CA SER A 100 -3.58 -11.69 2.64
C SER A 100 -4.75 -11.82 3.61
N GLU A 101 -5.37 -10.70 4.01
CA GLU A 101 -6.39 -10.61 5.05
C GLU A 101 -7.80 -10.28 4.52
N LEU A 102 -8.05 -10.46 3.24
CA LEU A 102 -9.29 -10.05 2.57
C LEU A 102 -10.58 -10.52 3.23
N LYS A 103 -10.61 -11.75 3.71
CA LYS A 103 -11.79 -12.30 4.39
C LYS A 103 -12.14 -11.54 5.66
N THR A 104 -11.13 -10.94 6.30
CA THR A 104 -11.29 -10.18 7.54
C THR A 104 -11.84 -8.78 7.29
N PHE A 105 -11.47 -8.16 6.16
CA PHE A 105 -11.77 -6.75 5.92
C PHE A 105 -13.03 -6.48 5.09
N ASN A 106 -13.62 -7.51 4.52
CA ASN A 106 -14.81 -7.38 3.64
C ASN A 106 -14.65 -6.25 2.59
N MET A 107 -13.50 -6.18 1.99
CA MET A 107 -13.13 -5.14 1.01
C MET A 107 -13.16 -5.69 -0.40
N PHE A 108 -13.60 -4.88 -1.35
CA PHE A 108 -13.50 -5.23 -2.76
C PHE A 108 -12.04 -5.10 -3.26
N ARG A 109 -11.61 -6.06 -4.08
CA ARG A 109 -10.30 -6.04 -4.71
C ARG A 109 -10.00 -4.70 -5.40
N ARG A 110 -10.98 -4.19 -6.13
CA ARG A 110 -10.86 -2.89 -6.83
C ARG A 110 -10.45 -1.76 -5.88
N ASP A 111 -11.01 -1.73 -4.68
CA ASP A 111 -10.74 -0.67 -3.70
C ASP A 111 -9.32 -0.77 -3.16
N ALA A 112 -8.82 -1.98 -2.93
CA ALA A 112 -7.43 -2.21 -2.54
C ALA A 112 -6.44 -1.78 -3.65
N ASP A 113 -6.74 -2.13 -4.90
CA ASP A 113 -5.91 -1.76 -6.06
C ASP A 113 -5.93 -0.24 -6.31
N MET A 114 -7.09 0.40 -6.15
CA MET A 114 -7.22 1.86 -6.26
C MET A 114 -6.48 2.59 -5.14
N ALA A 115 -6.56 2.10 -3.90
CA ALA A 115 -5.83 2.65 -2.77
C ALA A 115 -4.32 2.53 -2.98
N PHE A 116 -3.86 1.43 -3.54
CA PHE A 116 -2.47 1.21 -3.92
C PHE A 116 -1.99 2.26 -4.92
N TYR A 117 -2.70 2.43 -6.03
CA TYR A 117 -2.33 3.43 -7.05
C TYR A 117 -2.29 4.84 -6.48
N SER A 118 -3.33 5.23 -5.75
CA SER A 118 -3.40 6.56 -5.13
C SER A 118 -2.29 6.77 -4.11
N GLY A 119 -1.95 5.75 -3.33
CA GLY A 119 -0.83 5.76 -2.40
C GLY A 119 0.52 5.98 -3.09
N LEU A 120 0.76 5.33 -4.24
CA LEU A 120 1.96 5.53 -5.05
C LEU A 120 2.06 6.99 -5.53
N ARG A 121 0.95 7.55 -6.00
CA ARG A 121 0.91 8.96 -6.42
C ARG A 121 1.17 9.92 -5.26
N ASN A 122 0.63 9.64 -4.09
CA ASN A 122 0.85 10.43 -2.87
C ASN A 122 2.29 10.32 -2.35
N SER A 123 2.98 9.22 -2.64
CA SER A 123 4.40 9.02 -2.31
C SER A 123 5.37 9.69 -3.29
N ASN A 124 4.87 10.47 -4.25
CA ASN A 124 5.64 11.12 -5.30
C ASN A 124 6.37 10.16 -6.26
N LEU A 125 5.92 8.92 -6.36
CA LEU A 125 6.43 8.03 -7.39
C LEU A 125 6.06 8.56 -8.76
N GLU A 126 6.96 8.45 -9.71
CA GLU A 126 6.76 8.89 -11.10
C GLU A 126 5.47 8.31 -11.69
N VAL A 127 4.76 9.11 -12.51
CA VAL A 127 3.45 8.71 -13.07
C VAL A 127 3.52 7.39 -13.83
N TRP A 128 4.54 7.23 -14.68
CA TRP A 128 4.68 6.03 -15.50
C TRP A 128 4.97 4.78 -14.66
N LYS A 129 5.76 4.90 -13.60
CA LYS A 129 6.01 3.80 -12.66
C LYS A 129 4.75 3.44 -11.88
N SER A 130 4.01 4.45 -11.40
CA SER A 130 2.74 4.23 -10.69
C SER A 130 1.73 3.49 -11.56
N LYS A 131 1.61 3.87 -12.82
CA LYS A 131 0.75 3.19 -13.80
C LYS A 131 1.23 1.77 -14.08
N LEU A 132 2.53 1.56 -14.22
CA LEU A 132 3.11 0.24 -14.45
C LEU A 132 2.79 -0.72 -13.30
N PHE A 133 3.03 -0.29 -12.06
CA PHE A 133 2.74 -1.09 -10.88
C PHE A 133 1.25 -1.37 -10.70
N TYR A 134 0.42 -0.37 -10.99
CA TYR A 134 -1.05 -0.54 -10.95
C TYR A 134 -1.53 -1.57 -11.99
N CYS A 135 -1.07 -1.49 -13.22
CA CYS A 135 -1.39 -2.49 -14.24
C CYS A 135 -0.91 -3.89 -13.84
N ALA A 136 0.27 -3.99 -13.24
CA ALA A 136 0.81 -5.27 -12.77
C ALA A 136 -0.07 -5.90 -11.70
N VAL A 137 -0.56 -5.14 -10.72
CA VAL A 137 -1.46 -5.67 -9.69
C VAL A 137 -2.84 -6.03 -10.23
N ILE A 138 -3.37 -5.29 -11.21
CA ILE A 138 -4.65 -5.64 -11.86
C ILE A 138 -4.53 -6.98 -12.60
N ILE A 139 -3.46 -7.16 -13.37
CA ILE A 139 -3.26 -8.38 -14.18
C ILE A 139 -2.95 -9.58 -13.28
N ALA A 140 -1.97 -9.46 -12.39
CA ALA A 140 -1.52 -10.57 -11.54
C ALA A 140 -2.44 -10.81 -10.35
N GLY A 141 -3.03 -9.77 -9.79
CA GLY A 141 -3.83 -9.83 -8.57
C GLY A 141 -5.07 -10.70 -8.69
N GLY A 142 -5.67 -10.80 -9.88
CA GLY A 142 -6.86 -11.62 -10.11
C GLY A 142 -6.68 -13.10 -9.75
N LYS A 143 -5.50 -13.64 -9.98
CA LYS A 143 -5.18 -15.03 -9.63
C LYS A 143 -5.06 -15.22 -8.11
N HIS A 144 -4.47 -14.26 -7.43
CA HIS A 144 -4.31 -14.32 -5.97
C HIS A 144 -5.63 -14.10 -5.25
N TRP A 145 -6.47 -13.20 -5.76
CA TRP A 145 -7.78 -12.93 -5.20
C TRP A 145 -8.72 -14.15 -5.28
N LYS A 146 -8.78 -14.78 -6.42
CA LYS A 146 -9.65 -15.97 -6.65
C LYS A 146 -9.24 -17.18 -5.80
N LYS A 147 -7.97 -17.35 -5.50
CA LYS A 147 -7.48 -18.46 -4.67
C LYS A 147 -7.90 -18.37 -3.20
N LYS A 148 -8.35 -17.22 -2.74
CA LYS A 148 -8.74 -16.97 -1.34
C LYS A 148 -10.25 -17.03 -1.11
N ILE A 149 -11.02 -17.08 -2.17
CA ILE A 149 -12.45 -17.30 -2.12
C ILE A 149 -12.75 -18.79 -2.13
#